data_19efe7458f759438670e9818a2aab522
#
_entry.id   19efe7458f759438670e9818a2aab522
#
_cell.length_a   1.000
_cell.length_b   1.000
_cell.length_c   1.000
_cell.angle_alpha   90.00
_cell.angle_beta   90.00
_cell.angle_gamma   90.00
#
_symmetry.space_group_name_H-M   'P 1'
#
loop_
_entity.id
_entity.type
_entity.pdbx_description
1 polymer ?
#
loop_
_entity_poly.entity_id
_entity_poly.type
_entity_poly.pdbx_seq_one_letter_code
_entity_poly.pdbx_strand_id
1 'polypeptide(L)'
;MARTFTLIQIRTRARERADMVNSSFITDSELNGYISASYAELYDILVQSGLLYFTPTAQTITGNGSETYAVPSGYYGTVRVDRQEGSNFYPLQEYMITERHVHENGGGSEARVYSAQGSNISLLPAPSSGTYRHIYIPAPVDLTASADSTTIDGVSGWEEYIVVDAARKMLQKEESSTTGVERDLLRLKERIEEMAQNRAWSTPRRVVDVRSDKSDSANWWRTTGTL
;
A
#
# COMPACT_ATOMS: atom_id res chain seq x y z
N MET A 1 18.61 -2.59 12.58
CA MET A 1 18.08 -3.97 12.62
C MET A 1 16.57 -3.87 12.78
N ALA A 2 15.80 -4.44 11.89
CA ALA A 2 14.34 -4.48 12.02
C ALA A 2 14.00 -5.27 13.30
N ARG A 3 13.10 -4.73 14.13
CA ARG A 3 12.58 -5.44 15.30
C ARG A 3 11.42 -6.29 14.80
N THR A 4 11.55 -7.59 14.91
CA THR A 4 10.50 -8.55 14.56
C THR A 4 9.90 -9.13 15.83
N PHE A 5 8.57 -9.22 15.88
CA PHE A 5 7.86 -9.82 16.98
C PHE A 5 7.06 -11.01 16.47
N THR A 6 7.03 -12.07 17.27
CA THR A 6 6.16 -13.20 16.99
C THR A 6 4.73 -12.90 17.46
N LEU A 7 3.77 -13.61 16.88
CA LEU A 7 2.37 -13.46 17.25
C LEU A 7 2.13 -13.71 18.74
N ILE A 8 2.81 -14.71 19.32
CA ILE A 8 2.73 -15.00 20.77
C ILE A 8 3.27 -13.82 21.61
N GLN A 9 4.34 -13.15 21.16
CA GLN A 9 4.88 -12.00 21.89
C GLN A 9 3.91 -10.81 21.86
N ILE A 10 3.23 -10.58 20.75
CA ILE A 10 2.22 -9.53 20.66
C ILE A 10 1.01 -9.85 21.50
N ARG A 11 0.53 -11.12 21.51
CA ARG A 11 -0.56 -11.55 22.40
C ARG A 11 -0.22 -11.33 23.88
N THR A 12 0.97 -11.76 24.30
CA THR A 12 1.42 -11.58 25.69
C THR A 12 1.39 -10.10 26.09
N ARG A 13 1.97 -9.24 25.26
CA ARG A 13 2.00 -7.78 25.52
C ARG A 13 0.61 -7.14 25.53
N ALA A 14 -0.28 -7.57 24.62
CA ALA A 14 -1.66 -7.06 24.58
C ALA A 14 -2.41 -7.45 25.88
N ARG A 15 -2.24 -8.70 26.36
CA ARG A 15 -2.80 -9.16 27.65
C ARG A 15 -2.23 -8.38 28.84
N GLU A 16 -0.91 -8.16 28.88
CA GLU A 16 -0.25 -7.35 29.90
C GLU A 16 -0.78 -5.91 29.89
N ARG A 17 -0.96 -5.32 28.70
CA ARG A 17 -1.45 -3.94 28.56
C ARG A 17 -2.93 -3.79 28.97
N ALA A 18 -3.74 -4.82 28.79
CA ALA A 18 -5.14 -4.86 29.20
C ALA A 18 -5.34 -5.36 30.64
N ASP A 19 -4.26 -5.70 31.38
CA ASP A 19 -4.31 -6.34 32.71
C ASP A 19 -5.09 -7.67 32.74
N MET A 20 -4.98 -8.44 31.63
CA MET A 20 -5.70 -9.70 31.41
C MET A 20 -4.79 -10.92 31.24
N VAL A 21 -3.61 -10.92 31.88
CA VAL A 21 -2.57 -11.94 31.69
C VAL A 21 -3.07 -13.38 31.89
N ASN A 22 -3.88 -13.59 32.92
CA ASN A 22 -4.43 -14.91 33.28
C ASN A 22 -5.91 -15.06 32.94
N SER A 23 -6.49 -14.15 32.17
CA SER A 23 -7.89 -14.17 31.82
C SER A 23 -8.16 -15.19 30.70
N SER A 24 -9.15 -16.07 30.91
CA SER A 24 -9.71 -16.97 29.89
C SER A 24 -10.91 -16.35 29.15
N PHE A 25 -11.30 -15.14 29.51
CA PHE A 25 -12.46 -14.42 28.93
C PHE A 25 -12.29 -14.16 27.44
N ILE A 26 -11.05 -13.88 27.01
CA ILE A 26 -10.70 -13.72 25.60
C ILE A 26 -9.78 -14.88 25.21
N THR A 27 -10.23 -15.68 24.27
CA THR A 27 -9.45 -16.81 23.74
C THR A 27 -8.28 -16.31 22.89
N ASP A 28 -7.24 -17.15 22.71
CA ASP A 28 -6.11 -16.81 21.84
C ASP A 28 -6.53 -16.63 20.38
N SER A 29 -7.49 -17.42 19.89
CA SER A 29 -8.05 -17.28 18.55
C SER A 29 -8.73 -15.94 18.35
N GLU A 30 -9.51 -15.49 19.33
CA GLU A 30 -10.19 -14.20 19.29
C GLU A 30 -9.19 -13.03 19.34
N LEU A 31 -8.19 -13.16 20.21
CA LEU A 31 -7.11 -12.16 20.31
C LEU A 31 -6.30 -12.08 19.01
N ASN A 32 -6.06 -13.21 18.33
CA ASN A 32 -5.45 -13.19 17.00
C ASN A 32 -6.30 -12.40 15.99
N GLY A 33 -7.63 -12.50 16.06
CA GLY A 33 -8.53 -11.68 15.26
C GLY A 33 -8.38 -10.18 15.54
N TYR A 34 -8.27 -9.78 16.81
CA TYR A 34 -8.03 -8.38 17.18
C TYR A 34 -6.66 -7.89 16.71
N ILE A 35 -5.62 -8.70 16.86
CA ILE A 35 -4.26 -8.38 16.38
C ILE A 35 -4.25 -8.27 14.85
N SER A 36 -4.92 -9.16 14.13
CA SER A 36 -5.02 -9.10 12.66
C SER A 36 -5.70 -7.82 12.20
N ALA A 37 -6.81 -7.45 12.82
CA ALA A 37 -7.51 -6.20 12.52
C ALA A 37 -6.65 -4.96 12.83
N SER A 38 -5.96 -4.95 13.97
CA SER A 38 -5.07 -3.85 14.35
C SER A 38 -3.85 -3.73 13.41
N TYR A 39 -3.35 -4.87 12.93
CA TYR A 39 -2.29 -4.92 11.94
C TYR A 39 -2.75 -4.37 10.58
N ALA A 40 -3.95 -4.70 10.13
CA ALA A 40 -4.54 -4.16 8.91
C ALA A 40 -4.73 -2.64 9.00
N GLU A 41 -5.24 -2.12 10.12
CA GLU A 41 -5.37 -0.67 10.35
C GLU A 41 -4.01 0.05 10.29
N LEU A 42 -2.99 -0.51 10.94
CA LEU A 42 -1.64 0.04 10.87
C LEU A 42 -1.09 0.03 9.45
N TYR A 43 -1.36 -1.06 8.70
CA TYR A 43 -0.95 -1.18 7.31
C TYR A 43 -1.57 -0.09 6.45
N ASP A 44 -2.87 0.19 6.62
CA ASP A 44 -3.58 1.26 5.92
C ASP A 44 -2.98 2.64 6.22
N ILE A 45 -2.69 2.94 7.48
CA ILE A 45 -2.04 4.19 7.89
C ILE A 45 -0.69 4.36 7.18
N LEU A 46 0.13 3.30 7.14
CA LEU A 46 1.45 3.35 6.54
C LEU A 46 1.41 3.50 5.01
N VAL A 47 0.49 2.81 4.34
CA VAL A 47 0.31 2.93 2.88
C VAL A 47 -0.20 4.32 2.51
N GLN A 48 -1.14 4.88 3.26
CA GLN A 48 -1.66 6.23 3.03
C GLN A 48 -0.61 7.33 3.30
N SER A 49 0.25 7.10 4.29
CA SER A 49 1.31 8.07 4.64
C SER A 49 2.48 8.07 3.65
N GLY A 50 2.72 6.96 2.94
CA GLY A 50 3.78 6.89 1.94
C GLY A 50 3.92 5.54 1.27
N LEU A 51 3.70 5.50 -0.05
CA LEU A 51 3.81 4.31 -0.90
C LEU A 51 5.17 3.59 -0.79
N LEU A 52 6.22 4.28 -0.37
CA LEU A 52 7.58 3.75 -0.27
C LEU A 52 7.82 2.96 1.02
N TYR A 53 6.83 2.85 1.90
CA TYR A 53 7.00 2.10 3.15
C TYR A 53 7.13 0.60 2.90
N PHE A 54 6.41 0.07 1.93
CA PHE A 54 6.43 -1.34 1.56
C PHE A 54 7.21 -1.58 0.28
N THR A 55 7.85 -2.74 0.18
CA THR A 55 8.52 -3.16 -1.05
C THR A 55 7.46 -3.59 -2.06
N PRO A 56 7.30 -2.88 -3.18
CA PRO A 56 6.36 -3.29 -4.21
C PRO A 56 6.72 -4.64 -4.80
N THR A 57 5.70 -5.44 -5.07
CA THR A 57 5.82 -6.72 -5.76
C THR A 57 5.41 -6.56 -7.22
N ALA A 58 5.92 -7.41 -8.10
CA ALA A 58 5.63 -7.35 -9.52
C ALA A 58 4.89 -8.61 -9.99
N GLN A 59 3.82 -8.40 -10.76
CA GLN A 59 3.12 -9.43 -11.53
C GLN A 59 3.44 -9.22 -13.02
N THR A 60 3.76 -10.30 -13.72
CA THR A 60 3.88 -10.27 -15.19
C THR A 60 2.53 -10.54 -15.82
N ILE A 61 2.13 -9.68 -16.76
CA ILE A 61 0.93 -9.81 -17.57
C ILE A 61 1.37 -9.99 -19.03
N THR A 62 0.85 -11.01 -19.70
CA THR A 62 1.09 -11.23 -21.14
C THR A 62 -0.15 -10.85 -21.92
N GLY A 63 0.00 -9.99 -22.92
CA GLY A 63 -1.07 -9.59 -23.81
C GLY A 63 -1.64 -10.79 -24.58
N ASN A 64 -2.95 -11.00 -24.52
CA ASN A 64 -3.66 -12.13 -25.11
C ASN A 64 -4.95 -11.70 -25.85
N GLY A 65 -5.10 -10.41 -26.11
CA GLY A 65 -6.31 -9.84 -26.71
C GLY A 65 -7.41 -9.50 -25.71
N SER A 66 -7.24 -9.85 -24.43
CA SER A 66 -8.17 -9.42 -23.37
C SER A 66 -7.85 -7.99 -22.95
N GLU A 67 -8.88 -7.26 -22.58
CA GLU A 67 -8.74 -5.96 -21.95
C GLU A 67 -8.42 -6.07 -20.46
N THR A 68 -8.97 -7.07 -19.78
CA THR A 68 -8.94 -7.20 -18.33
C THR A 68 -8.10 -8.37 -17.87
N TYR A 69 -7.27 -8.15 -16.86
CA TYR A 69 -6.37 -9.12 -16.24
C TYR A 69 -6.57 -9.13 -14.74
N ALA A 70 -6.74 -10.32 -14.17
CA ALA A 70 -6.94 -10.46 -12.73
C ALA A 70 -5.69 -10.02 -11.95
N VAL A 71 -5.89 -9.31 -10.84
CA VAL A 71 -4.82 -9.01 -9.88
C VAL A 71 -4.50 -10.25 -9.03
N PRO A 72 -3.29 -10.34 -8.44
CA PRO A 72 -2.94 -11.44 -7.52
C PRO A 72 -3.84 -11.46 -6.28
N SER A 73 -4.01 -12.64 -5.67
CA SER A 73 -4.80 -12.80 -4.44
C SER A 73 -4.27 -11.97 -3.25
N GLY A 74 -2.99 -11.66 -3.25
CA GLY A 74 -2.36 -10.80 -2.24
C GLY A 74 -2.23 -9.33 -2.69
N TYR A 75 -3.15 -8.83 -3.49
CA TYR A 75 -3.15 -7.44 -3.97
C TYR A 75 -3.81 -6.50 -2.96
N TYR A 76 -3.15 -5.38 -2.67
CA TYR A 76 -3.71 -4.26 -1.89
C TYR A 76 -3.96 -3.04 -2.77
N GLY A 77 -2.97 -2.59 -3.53
CA GLY A 77 -3.10 -1.42 -4.38
C GLY A 77 -2.05 -1.36 -5.49
N THR A 78 -2.43 -0.79 -6.64
CA THR A 78 -1.54 -0.60 -7.79
C THR A 78 -0.60 0.58 -7.53
N VAL A 79 0.69 0.36 -7.78
CA VAL A 79 1.69 1.44 -7.81
C VAL A 79 1.80 1.99 -9.24
N ARG A 80 1.96 1.09 -10.23
CA ARG A 80 2.02 1.44 -11.65
C ARG A 80 1.99 0.18 -12.51
N VAL A 81 1.75 0.38 -13.79
CA VAL A 81 1.92 -0.66 -14.81
C VAL A 81 2.95 -0.19 -15.82
N ASP A 82 3.91 -1.06 -16.13
CA ASP A 82 4.94 -0.80 -17.13
C ASP A 82 4.73 -1.72 -18.33
N ARG A 83 5.02 -1.23 -19.53
CA ARG A 83 5.16 -2.03 -20.76
C ARG A 83 6.64 -2.41 -20.92
N GLN A 84 6.91 -3.64 -21.29
CA GLN A 84 8.26 -4.12 -21.60
C GLN A 84 8.55 -3.98 -23.10
N GLU A 85 9.68 -3.32 -23.41
CA GLU A 85 10.25 -3.27 -24.76
C GLU A 85 11.71 -3.75 -24.68
N GLY A 86 11.95 -4.94 -25.18
CA GLY A 86 13.25 -5.59 -25.02
C GLY A 86 13.62 -5.77 -23.55
N SER A 87 14.70 -5.14 -23.10
CA SER A 87 15.15 -5.15 -21.71
C SER A 87 14.61 -3.97 -20.88
N ASN A 88 13.92 -3.02 -21.50
CA ASN A 88 13.49 -1.79 -20.85
C ASN A 88 12.03 -1.84 -20.46
N PHE A 89 11.68 -1.07 -19.43
CA PHE A 89 10.32 -0.93 -18.93
C PHE A 89 9.88 0.54 -19.04
N TYR A 90 8.75 0.77 -19.68
CA TYR A 90 8.17 2.09 -19.87
C TYR A 90 6.84 2.17 -19.12
N PRO A 91 6.65 3.16 -18.22
CA PRO A 91 5.40 3.30 -17.47
C PRO A 91 4.25 3.65 -18.41
N LEU A 92 3.13 2.97 -18.23
CA LEU A 92 1.86 3.34 -18.83
C LEU A 92 1.20 4.45 -18.03
N GLN A 93 0.41 5.27 -18.71
CA GLN A 93 -0.40 6.29 -18.07
C GLN A 93 -1.68 5.67 -17.49
N GLU A 94 -2.06 6.07 -16.27
CA GLU A 94 -3.35 5.72 -15.72
C GLU A 94 -4.45 6.57 -16.35
N TYR A 95 -5.57 5.94 -16.77
CA TYR A 95 -6.74 6.64 -17.29
C TYR A 95 -7.92 6.57 -16.31
N MET A 96 -8.74 7.61 -16.31
CA MET A 96 -10.01 7.60 -15.59
C MET A 96 -11.05 6.80 -16.36
N ILE A 97 -11.89 6.03 -15.66
CA ILE A 97 -12.94 5.21 -16.29
C ILE A 97 -13.88 6.01 -17.18
N THR A 98 -14.08 7.29 -16.87
CA THR A 98 -14.89 8.24 -17.67
C THR A 98 -14.27 8.55 -19.04
N GLU A 99 -12.94 8.37 -19.19
CA GLU A 99 -12.18 8.63 -20.43
C GLU A 99 -11.94 7.37 -21.26
N ARG A 100 -12.48 6.24 -20.83
CA ARG A 100 -12.30 4.93 -21.48
C ARG A 100 -12.52 4.97 -22.99
N HIS A 101 -13.59 5.62 -23.45
CA HIS A 101 -13.96 5.70 -24.87
C HIS A 101 -12.88 6.34 -25.75
N VAL A 102 -12.04 7.21 -25.18
CA VAL A 102 -10.92 7.87 -25.91
C VAL A 102 -9.81 6.85 -26.21
N HIS A 103 -9.62 5.86 -25.34
CA HIS A 103 -8.52 4.92 -25.39
C HIS A 103 -8.88 3.58 -26.02
N GLU A 104 -10.16 3.18 -26.04
CA GLU A 104 -10.64 1.94 -26.66
C GLU A 104 -10.34 1.86 -28.15
N ASN A 105 -10.53 2.98 -28.86
CA ASN A 105 -10.41 3.04 -30.31
C ASN A 105 -8.99 3.36 -30.81
N GLY A 106 -8.02 3.33 -29.95
CA GLY A 106 -6.64 3.78 -30.22
C GLY A 106 -5.80 2.91 -31.15
N GLY A 107 -6.38 1.97 -31.91
CA GLY A 107 -5.72 1.09 -32.88
C GLY A 107 -4.29 0.66 -32.47
N GLY A 108 -4.05 -0.62 -32.34
CA GLY A 108 -2.72 -1.14 -32.00
C GLY A 108 -2.79 -2.48 -31.27
N SER A 109 -1.70 -3.23 -31.34
CA SER A 109 -1.58 -4.55 -30.68
C SER A 109 -1.11 -4.45 -29.23
N GLU A 110 -0.77 -3.26 -28.76
CA GLU A 110 -0.17 -3.02 -27.46
C GLU A 110 -0.93 -1.96 -26.66
N ALA A 111 -1.04 -2.17 -25.35
CA ALA A 111 -1.67 -1.21 -24.45
C ALA A 111 -0.78 0.03 -24.26
N ARG A 112 -1.45 1.19 -24.12
CA ARG A 112 -0.81 2.50 -23.88
C ARG A 112 -1.19 3.10 -22.53
N VAL A 113 -2.37 2.69 -22.02
CA VAL A 113 -2.89 3.19 -20.74
C VAL A 113 -3.45 2.01 -19.93
N TYR A 114 -3.57 2.21 -18.63
CA TYR A 114 -4.16 1.23 -17.72
C TYR A 114 -5.13 1.88 -16.73
N SER A 115 -6.01 1.07 -16.15
CA SER A 115 -6.82 1.46 -14.98
C SER A 115 -7.00 0.27 -14.05
N ALA A 116 -6.90 0.51 -12.74
CA ALA A 116 -7.21 -0.49 -11.73
C ALA A 116 -8.72 -0.47 -11.43
N GLN A 117 -9.41 -1.60 -11.63
CA GLN A 117 -10.85 -1.70 -11.48
C GLN A 117 -11.23 -2.93 -10.66
N GLY A 118 -11.54 -2.73 -9.39
CA GLY A 118 -11.87 -3.83 -8.48
C GLY A 118 -10.73 -4.84 -8.37
N SER A 119 -10.99 -6.09 -8.78
CA SER A 119 -10.01 -7.18 -8.79
C SER A 119 -9.30 -7.37 -10.13
N ASN A 120 -9.34 -6.36 -11.01
CA ASN A 120 -8.75 -6.44 -12.34
C ASN A 120 -7.93 -5.19 -12.68
N ILE A 121 -6.94 -5.37 -13.54
CA ILE A 121 -6.26 -4.30 -14.26
C ILE A 121 -6.82 -4.28 -15.70
N SER A 122 -7.34 -3.16 -16.11
CA SER A 122 -7.76 -2.90 -17.49
C SER A 122 -6.60 -2.28 -18.26
N LEU A 123 -6.30 -2.82 -19.44
CA LEU A 123 -5.26 -2.35 -20.36
C LEU A 123 -5.90 -1.90 -21.67
N LEU A 124 -5.68 -0.68 -22.12
CA LEU A 124 -6.25 -0.13 -23.33
C LEU A 124 -5.20 0.45 -24.30
N PRO A 125 -5.36 0.23 -25.64
CA PRO A 125 -6.25 -0.74 -26.27
C PRO A 125 -5.97 -2.16 -25.77
N ALA A 126 -6.93 -3.10 -25.92
CA ALA A 126 -6.75 -4.49 -25.50
C ALA A 126 -5.50 -5.11 -26.17
N PRO A 127 -4.47 -5.49 -25.39
CA PRO A 127 -3.21 -5.91 -25.98
C PRO A 127 -3.28 -7.33 -26.50
N SER A 128 -3.09 -7.51 -27.80
CA SER A 128 -2.98 -8.85 -28.44
C SER A 128 -1.60 -9.47 -28.30
N SER A 129 -0.60 -8.70 -27.87
CA SER A 129 0.78 -9.12 -27.68
C SER A 129 1.49 -8.22 -26.65
N GLY A 130 2.75 -8.53 -26.35
CA GLY A 130 3.57 -7.76 -25.43
C GLY A 130 3.51 -8.27 -23.99
N THR A 131 4.50 -7.82 -23.24
CA THR A 131 4.65 -8.14 -21.82
C THR A 131 4.50 -6.87 -21.01
N TYR A 132 3.73 -6.95 -19.93
CA TYR A 132 3.50 -5.85 -19.01
C TYR A 132 3.89 -6.27 -17.60
N ARG A 133 4.36 -5.32 -16.82
CA ARG A 133 4.70 -5.51 -15.42
C ARG A 133 3.78 -4.65 -14.56
N HIS A 134 2.85 -5.30 -13.87
CA HIS A 134 2.01 -4.66 -12.87
C HIS A 134 2.76 -4.65 -11.54
N ILE A 135 3.11 -3.45 -11.05
CA ILE A 135 3.77 -3.23 -9.78
C ILE A 135 2.71 -2.83 -8.76
N TYR A 136 2.61 -3.59 -7.67
CA TYR A 136 1.58 -3.43 -6.68
C TYR A 136 2.11 -3.56 -5.25
N ILE A 137 1.37 -3.02 -4.30
CA ILE A 137 1.60 -3.23 -2.87
C ILE A 137 0.88 -4.51 -2.48
N PRO A 138 1.57 -5.48 -1.83
CA PRO A 138 0.92 -6.70 -1.34
C PRO A 138 -0.03 -6.38 -0.18
N ALA A 139 -1.08 -7.18 -0.01
CA ALA A 139 -1.98 -7.08 1.13
C ALA A 139 -1.30 -7.53 2.43
N PRO A 140 -1.73 -7.02 3.59
CA PRO A 140 -1.26 -7.51 4.88
C PRO A 140 -1.63 -8.98 5.06
N VAL A 141 -0.78 -9.72 5.78
CA VAL A 141 -1.02 -11.14 6.08
C VAL A 141 -2.15 -11.24 7.10
N ASP A 142 -3.11 -12.14 6.85
CA ASP A 142 -4.12 -12.50 7.87
C ASP A 142 -3.47 -13.36 8.96
N LEU A 143 -3.58 -12.90 10.21
CA LEU A 143 -2.99 -13.53 11.38
C LEU A 143 -3.98 -14.42 12.15
N THR A 144 -5.24 -14.49 11.74
CA THR A 144 -6.29 -15.23 12.48
C THR A 144 -5.99 -16.71 12.61
N ALA A 145 -5.47 -17.33 11.55
CA ALA A 145 -5.10 -18.74 11.51
C ALA A 145 -3.58 -18.98 11.59
N SER A 146 -2.79 -17.95 11.94
CA SER A 146 -1.35 -18.03 11.95
C SER A 146 -0.80 -18.78 13.17
N ALA A 147 0.34 -19.44 12.99
CA ALA A 147 1.05 -20.10 14.09
C ALA A 147 1.64 -19.08 15.08
N ASP A 148 1.80 -19.48 16.33
CA ASP A 148 2.37 -18.64 17.39
C ASP A 148 3.75 -18.06 17.06
N SER A 149 4.53 -18.80 16.26
CA SER A 149 5.86 -18.39 15.77
C SER A 149 5.81 -17.47 14.55
N THR A 150 4.63 -17.19 14.00
CA THR A 150 4.50 -16.27 12.85
C THR A 150 5.07 -14.91 13.21
N THR A 151 6.01 -14.46 12.39
CA THR A 151 6.67 -13.17 12.58
C THR A 151 5.87 -12.07 11.90
N ILE A 152 5.55 -11.02 12.64
CA ILE A 152 4.91 -9.83 12.10
C ILE A 152 6.02 -8.89 11.65
N ASP A 153 6.18 -8.77 10.34
CA ASP A 153 7.26 -8.02 9.68
C ASP A 153 6.73 -6.77 8.96
N GLY A 154 7.66 -5.95 8.50
CA GLY A 154 7.39 -4.75 7.69
C GLY A 154 6.98 -3.53 8.48
N VAL A 155 6.78 -3.65 9.78
CA VAL A 155 6.26 -2.59 10.65
C VAL A 155 7.27 -2.23 11.73
N SER A 156 8.53 -2.46 11.46
CA SER A 156 9.64 -2.29 12.39
C SER A 156 9.55 -1.00 13.21
N GLY A 157 9.28 -1.15 14.50
CA GLY A 157 9.14 -0.04 15.45
C GLY A 157 7.70 0.43 15.67
N TRP A 158 6.71 -0.10 14.95
CA TRP A 158 5.30 0.26 15.10
C TRP A 158 4.44 -0.82 15.75
N GLU A 159 5.05 -1.89 16.20
CA GLU A 159 4.39 -3.02 16.88
C GLU A 159 3.59 -2.57 18.12
N GLU A 160 4.00 -1.48 18.76
CA GLU A 160 3.28 -0.95 19.92
C GLU A 160 1.87 -0.47 19.55
N TYR A 161 1.67 0.03 18.32
CA TYR A 161 0.34 0.37 17.83
C TYR A 161 -0.59 -0.85 17.84
N ILE A 162 -0.10 -1.98 17.34
CA ILE A 162 -0.86 -3.24 17.30
C ILE A 162 -1.21 -3.71 18.71
N VAL A 163 -0.23 -3.64 19.62
CA VAL A 163 -0.41 -4.05 21.03
C VAL A 163 -1.47 -3.18 21.72
N VAL A 164 -1.36 -1.87 21.56
CA VAL A 164 -2.25 -0.91 22.22
C VAL A 164 -3.67 -1.00 21.66
N ASP A 165 -3.82 -1.13 20.33
CA ASP A 165 -5.15 -1.25 19.72
C ASP A 165 -5.82 -2.61 20.01
N ALA A 166 -5.05 -3.71 20.02
CA ALA A 166 -5.55 -5.00 20.45
C ALA A 166 -6.01 -4.97 21.93
N ALA A 167 -5.23 -4.33 22.82
CA ALA A 167 -5.60 -4.14 24.21
C ALA A 167 -6.87 -3.27 24.35
N ARG A 168 -7.05 -2.23 23.55
CA ARG A 168 -8.27 -1.42 23.49
C ARG A 168 -9.50 -2.28 23.15
N LYS A 169 -9.38 -3.13 22.10
CA LYS A 169 -10.45 -4.05 21.68
C LYS A 169 -10.79 -5.08 22.78
N MET A 170 -9.78 -5.54 23.54
CA MET A 170 -9.97 -6.42 24.71
C MET A 170 -10.74 -5.73 25.83
N LEU A 171 -10.32 -4.52 26.24
CA LEU A 171 -10.97 -3.72 27.27
C LEU A 171 -12.42 -3.32 26.86
N GLN A 172 -12.63 -3.01 25.59
CA GLN A 172 -13.95 -2.71 25.06
C GLN A 172 -14.91 -3.91 25.18
N LYS A 173 -14.43 -5.15 24.93
CA LYS A 173 -15.22 -6.37 25.14
C LYS A 173 -15.55 -6.60 26.60
N GLU A 174 -14.65 -6.26 27.50
CA GLU A 174 -14.83 -6.36 28.96
C GLU A 174 -15.72 -5.25 29.54
N GLU A 175 -16.11 -4.26 28.72
CA GLU A 175 -16.83 -3.05 29.16
C GLU A 175 -16.02 -2.19 30.15
N SER A 176 -14.69 -2.34 30.18
CA SER A 176 -13.78 -1.58 30.98
C SER A 176 -13.41 -0.23 30.35
N SER A 177 -12.83 0.69 31.14
CA SER A 177 -12.44 2.01 30.64
C SER A 177 -11.33 1.94 29.61
N THR A 178 -11.54 2.48 28.42
CA THR A 178 -10.58 2.55 27.31
C THR A 178 -9.83 3.88 27.21
N THR A 179 -10.21 4.89 28.00
CA THR A 179 -9.76 6.30 27.87
C THR A 179 -8.23 6.45 27.86
N GLY A 180 -7.51 5.69 28.70
CA GLY A 180 -6.05 5.75 28.76
C GLY A 180 -5.39 5.19 27.50
N VAL A 181 -5.89 4.04 27.04
CA VAL A 181 -5.38 3.32 25.88
C VAL A 181 -5.69 4.08 24.58
N GLU A 182 -6.86 4.69 24.47
CA GLU A 182 -7.25 5.51 23.31
C GLU A 182 -6.35 6.74 23.14
N ARG A 183 -6.00 7.39 24.25
CA ARG A 183 -5.07 8.53 24.23
C ARG A 183 -3.67 8.11 23.77
N ASP A 184 -3.19 6.95 24.21
CA ASP A 184 -1.91 6.42 23.77
C ASP A 184 -1.96 6.03 22.31
N LEU A 185 -3.06 5.44 21.84
CA LEU A 185 -3.27 5.09 20.44
C LEU A 185 -3.25 6.31 19.53
N LEU A 186 -3.93 7.39 19.92
CA LEU A 186 -3.93 8.65 19.17
C LEU A 186 -2.51 9.22 19.00
N ARG A 187 -1.73 9.26 20.09
CA ARG A 187 -0.32 9.71 20.06
C ARG A 187 0.55 8.85 19.15
N LEU A 188 0.34 7.52 19.20
CA LEU A 188 1.06 6.60 18.32
C LEU A 188 0.70 6.84 16.86
N LYS A 189 -0.57 7.02 16.54
CA LYS A 189 -1.04 7.29 15.18
C LYS A 189 -0.42 8.57 14.62
N GLU A 190 -0.50 9.69 15.34
CA GLU A 190 0.10 10.97 14.94
C GLU A 190 1.61 10.83 14.66
N ARG A 191 2.33 10.15 15.56
CA ARG A 191 3.76 9.88 15.40
C ARG A 191 4.07 9.02 14.18
N ILE A 192 3.24 8.00 13.90
CA ILE A 192 3.42 7.11 12.76
C ILE A 192 3.22 7.88 11.45
N GLU A 193 2.14 8.65 11.35
CA GLU A 193 1.82 9.46 10.16
C GLU A 193 2.96 10.46 9.87
N GLU A 194 3.45 11.18 10.88
CA GLU A 194 4.55 12.13 10.72
C GLU A 194 5.85 11.44 10.26
N MET A 195 6.23 10.32 10.87
CA MET A 195 7.47 9.63 10.54
C MET A 195 7.39 8.86 9.22
N ALA A 196 6.23 8.32 8.85
CA ALA A 196 6.03 7.61 7.60
C ALA A 196 6.17 8.55 6.39
N GLN A 197 5.67 9.78 6.50
CA GLN A 197 5.86 10.82 5.48
C GLN A 197 7.33 11.23 5.30
N ASN A 198 8.12 11.15 6.35
CA ASN A 198 9.52 11.60 6.38
C ASN A 198 10.53 10.46 6.18
N ARG A 199 10.11 9.27 5.77
CA ARG A 199 11.01 8.11 5.64
C ARG A 199 12.17 8.33 4.67
N ALA A 200 11.96 9.06 3.60
CA ALA A 200 12.98 9.41 2.63
C ALA A 200 13.74 10.69 3.04
N TRP A 201 14.53 10.61 4.09
CA TRP A 201 15.30 11.74 4.67
C TRP A 201 16.29 12.37 3.69
N SER A 202 16.72 11.61 2.67
CA SER A 202 17.70 12.05 1.68
C SER A 202 17.08 12.68 0.44
N THR A 203 15.76 12.63 0.30
CA THR A 203 15.09 13.23 -0.86
C THR A 203 14.88 14.72 -0.59
N PRO A 204 15.64 15.62 -1.25
CA PRO A 204 15.42 17.05 -1.07
C PRO A 204 14.00 17.38 -1.54
N ARG A 205 13.26 18.16 -0.74
CA ARG A 205 11.97 18.73 -1.13
C ARG A 205 12.25 19.66 -2.30
N ARG A 206 12.02 19.20 -3.53
CA ARG A 206 12.16 20.01 -4.73
C ARG A 206 10.93 20.90 -4.80
N VAL A 207 11.13 22.19 -4.60
CA VAL A 207 10.13 23.19 -4.96
C VAL A 207 10.18 23.33 -6.48
N VAL A 208 9.18 22.79 -7.16
CA VAL A 208 9.00 23.00 -8.61
C VAL A 208 8.26 24.32 -8.77
N ASP A 209 8.93 25.34 -9.31
CA ASP A 209 8.25 26.57 -9.72
C ASP A 209 7.44 26.27 -10.98
N VAL A 210 6.15 26.06 -10.82
CA VAL A 210 5.21 25.75 -11.90
C VAL A 210 5.10 26.93 -12.91
N ARG A 211 5.62 28.10 -12.57
CA ARG A 211 5.64 29.27 -13.48
C ARG A 211 6.80 29.25 -14.48
N SER A 212 7.92 28.62 -14.13
CA SER A 212 9.08 28.53 -15.03
C SER A 212 8.87 27.53 -16.18
N ASP A 213 8.13 26.45 -15.97
CA ASP A 213 7.87 25.44 -17.02
C ASP A 213 6.95 25.94 -18.14
N LYS A 214 6.16 26.98 -17.91
CA LYS A 214 5.31 27.56 -18.97
C LYS A 214 6.00 28.58 -19.86
N SER A 215 7.15 29.09 -19.46
CA SER A 215 7.88 30.09 -20.26
C SER A 215 8.88 29.48 -21.24
N ASP A 216 9.43 28.31 -20.93
CA ASP A 216 10.44 27.71 -21.80
C ASP A 216 9.84 26.92 -22.98
N SER A 217 8.62 26.39 -22.84
CA SER A 217 7.95 25.68 -23.95
C SER A 217 7.42 26.62 -25.05
N ALA A 218 7.30 27.92 -24.78
CA ALA A 218 6.78 28.88 -25.76
C ALA A 218 7.84 29.47 -26.68
N ASN A 219 9.13 29.28 -26.46
CA ASN A 219 10.21 29.97 -27.18
C ASN A 219 11.07 29.07 -28.10
N TRP A 220 10.88 27.77 -28.15
CA TRP A 220 11.71 26.86 -28.97
C TRP A 220 11.57 27.12 -30.50
N TRP A 221 10.47 27.70 -30.98
CA TRP A 221 10.20 27.98 -32.38
C TRP A 221 10.57 29.42 -32.82
N ARG A 222 11.05 30.27 -31.90
CA ARG A 222 11.51 31.63 -32.21
C ARG A 222 12.96 31.75 -32.63
N THR A 223 13.77 30.68 -32.48
CA THR A 223 15.22 30.73 -32.77
C THR A 223 15.61 30.15 -34.14
N THR A 224 14.66 29.76 -35.00
CA THR A 224 14.97 29.27 -36.35
C THR A 224 14.50 30.19 -37.49
N GLY A 225 14.45 31.48 -37.24
CA GLY A 225 14.11 32.45 -38.29
C GLY A 225 15.08 33.60 -38.37
N THR A 226 16.30 33.35 -38.87
CA THR A 226 17.08 34.37 -39.61
C THR A 226 18.27 33.70 -40.30
N LEU A 227 18.16 33.42 -41.54
CA LEU A 227 18.92 33.78 -42.74
C LEU A 227 18.43 32.97 -43.90
#